data_6b8c7dc12b7f1dfdd35d8a0d49ae0a78
#
_entry.id   6b8c7dc12b7f1dfdd35d8a0d49ae0a78
#
_cell.length_a   1.000
_cell.length_b   1.000
_cell.length_c   1.000
_cell.angle_alpha   90.00
_cell.angle_beta   90.00
_cell.angle_gamma   90.00
#
_symmetry.space_group_name_H-M   'P 1'
#
loop_
_entity.id
_entity.type
_entity.pdbx_description
1 polymer ?
#
loop_
_entity_poly.entity_id
_entity_poly.type
_entity_poly.pdbx_seq_one_letter_code
_entity_poly.pdbx_strand_id
1 'polypeptide(L)'
;MQLKEIMTRNVQVIAPDANLRDAARLMKDLDVGGIPVCDGDRLQGFVTDRDITIRAVAEGKDPSNCKVSDVMSKGIAWCFEDSDVEEAGRVMEEKQVRRLAVLDQNKRLVGIVSLGDLALESEDEDFTGEVLERVSEPAGTTNA
;
A
#
# COMPACT_ATOMS: atom_id res chain seq x y z
N MET A 1 -3.37 19.40 -8.54
CA MET A 1 -2.89 18.17 -9.21
C MET A 1 -3.61 16.97 -8.63
N GLN A 2 -4.21 16.18 -9.49
CA GLN A 2 -4.95 14.99 -9.08
C GLN A 2 -4.05 13.75 -9.05
N LEU A 3 -4.41 12.77 -8.23
CA LEU A 3 -3.61 11.55 -8.08
C LEU A 3 -3.42 10.79 -9.40
N LYS A 4 -4.42 10.78 -10.28
CA LYS A 4 -4.32 10.12 -11.57
C LYS A 4 -3.19 10.65 -12.45
N GLU A 5 -2.70 11.86 -12.18
CA GLU A 5 -1.61 12.47 -12.94
C GLU A 5 -0.22 11.99 -12.50
N ILE A 6 -0.11 11.47 -11.27
CA ILE A 6 1.19 11.07 -10.71
C ILE A 6 1.26 9.61 -10.26
N MET A 7 0.12 8.91 -10.17
CA MET A 7 0.08 7.53 -9.70
C MET A 7 0.79 6.56 -10.66
N THR A 8 1.28 5.47 -10.10
CA THR A 8 1.76 4.34 -10.91
C THR A 8 0.55 3.54 -11.37
N ARG A 9 0.42 3.36 -12.67
CA ARG A 9 -0.65 2.58 -13.31
C ARG A 9 -0.19 1.15 -13.56
N ASN A 10 -1.12 0.29 -13.96
CA ASN A 10 -0.84 -1.12 -14.29
C ASN A 10 -0.15 -1.85 -13.14
N VAL A 11 -0.65 -1.61 -11.94
CA VAL A 11 -0.10 -2.23 -10.73
C VAL A 11 -0.34 -3.72 -10.76
N GLN A 12 0.71 -4.49 -10.49
CA GLN A 12 0.58 -5.93 -10.33
C GLN A 12 -0.15 -6.23 -9.02
N VAL A 13 -1.12 -7.12 -9.09
CA VAL A 13 -1.93 -7.53 -7.94
C VAL A 13 -1.83 -9.04 -7.76
N ILE A 14 -2.25 -9.53 -6.59
CA ILE A 14 -2.31 -10.95 -6.32
C ILE A 14 -3.70 -11.30 -5.78
N ALA A 15 -4.17 -12.50 -6.10
CA ALA A 15 -5.46 -12.97 -5.61
C ALA A 15 -5.39 -13.37 -4.13
N PRO A 16 -6.48 -13.20 -3.37
CA PRO A 16 -6.47 -13.54 -1.95
C PRO A 16 -6.27 -15.02 -1.67
N ASP A 17 -6.61 -15.90 -2.60
CA ASP A 17 -6.43 -17.36 -2.48
C ASP A 17 -5.09 -17.85 -3.02
N ALA A 18 -4.23 -16.99 -3.54
CA ALA A 18 -2.87 -17.36 -3.92
C ALA A 18 -2.06 -17.70 -2.68
N ASN A 19 -1.03 -18.55 -2.84
CA ASN A 19 -0.17 -18.88 -1.71
C ASN A 19 0.94 -17.85 -1.49
N LEU A 20 1.55 -17.89 -0.31
CA LEU A 20 2.56 -16.90 0.08
C LEU A 20 3.85 -17.04 -0.71
N ARG A 21 4.17 -18.24 -1.19
CA ARG A 21 5.35 -18.45 -2.01
C ARG A 21 5.21 -17.69 -3.33
N ASP A 22 4.02 -17.72 -3.94
CA ASP A 22 3.75 -16.95 -5.16
C ASP A 22 3.82 -15.44 -4.91
N ALA A 23 3.32 -14.99 -3.77
CA ALA A 23 3.42 -13.58 -3.38
C ALA A 23 4.88 -13.16 -3.21
N ALA A 24 5.68 -13.96 -2.51
CA ALA A 24 7.10 -13.69 -2.29
C ALA A 24 7.87 -13.66 -3.60
N ARG A 25 7.57 -14.59 -4.51
CA ARG A 25 8.19 -14.64 -5.83
C ARG A 25 7.85 -13.39 -6.65
N LEU A 26 6.60 -12.96 -6.62
CA LEU A 26 6.18 -11.74 -7.32
C LEU A 26 6.88 -10.50 -6.75
N MET A 27 7.02 -10.41 -5.44
CA MET A 27 7.77 -9.33 -4.79
C MET A 27 9.24 -9.32 -5.22
N LYS A 28 9.84 -10.51 -5.33
CA LYS A 28 11.21 -10.65 -5.79
C LYS A 28 11.37 -10.20 -7.24
N ASP A 29 10.48 -10.66 -8.12
CA ASP A 29 10.56 -10.36 -9.55
C ASP A 29 10.32 -8.88 -9.84
N LEU A 30 9.45 -8.22 -9.08
CA LEU A 30 9.14 -6.81 -9.22
C LEU A 30 10.04 -5.90 -8.38
N ASP A 31 10.84 -6.48 -7.49
CA ASP A 31 11.67 -5.74 -6.53
C ASP A 31 10.84 -4.77 -5.69
N VAL A 32 9.75 -5.27 -5.11
CA VAL A 32 8.85 -4.50 -4.25
C VAL A 32 8.64 -5.22 -2.93
N GLY A 33 8.30 -4.46 -1.89
CA GLY A 33 8.05 -5.00 -0.56
C GLY A 33 6.57 -5.21 -0.24
N GLY A 34 5.68 -4.94 -1.19
CA GLY A 34 4.24 -5.11 -0.95
C GLY A 34 3.45 -5.15 -2.24
N ILE A 35 2.30 -5.83 -2.20
CA ILE A 35 1.44 -6.03 -3.38
C ILE A 35 -0.01 -5.89 -2.95
N PRO A 36 -0.83 -5.14 -3.71
CA PRO A 36 -2.28 -5.12 -3.46
C PRO A 36 -2.88 -6.49 -3.68
N VAL A 37 -3.79 -6.87 -2.79
CA VAL A 37 -4.55 -8.11 -2.89
C VAL A 37 -5.93 -7.77 -3.41
N CYS A 38 -6.26 -8.30 -4.57
CA CYS A 38 -7.52 -7.99 -5.25
C CYS A 38 -8.26 -9.26 -5.65
N ASP A 39 -9.58 -9.19 -5.55
CA ASP A 39 -10.48 -10.14 -6.18
C ASP A 39 -10.94 -9.49 -7.49
N GLY A 40 -10.35 -9.93 -8.60
CA GLY A 40 -10.44 -9.20 -9.86
C GLY A 40 -9.78 -7.83 -9.74
N ASP A 41 -10.53 -6.76 -9.89
CA ASP A 41 -10.08 -5.38 -9.73
C ASP A 41 -10.53 -4.75 -8.39
N ARG A 42 -11.16 -5.54 -7.52
CA ARG A 42 -11.64 -5.08 -6.21
C ARG A 42 -10.59 -5.31 -5.15
N LEU A 43 -10.17 -4.21 -4.51
CA LEU A 43 -9.16 -4.24 -3.47
C LEU A 43 -9.70 -4.92 -2.21
N GLN A 44 -8.98 -5.95 -1.74
CA GLN A 44 -9.32 -6.71 -0.54
C GLN A 44 -8.37 -6.42 0.61
N GLY A 45 -7.11 -6.16 0.29
CA GLY A 45 -6.09 -5.97 1.28
C GLY A 45 -4.74 -5.64 0.64
N PHE A 46 -3.71 -5.71 1.46
CA PHE A 46 -2.33 -5.48 1.02
C PHE A 46 -1.45 -6.49 1.73
N VAL A 47 -0.55 -7.15 1.02
CA VAL A 47 0.39 -8.10 1.60
C VAL A 47 1.81 -7.56 1.43
N THR A 48 2.58 -7.58 2.52
CA THR A 48 3.97 -7.12 2.52
C THR A 48 4.91 -8.26 2.85
N ASP A 49 6.19 -8.06 2.57
CA ASP A 49 7.26 -8.96 2.99
C ASP A 49 7.29 -9.10 4.51
N ARG A 50 7.01 -8.02 5.24
CA ARG A 50 6.90 -8.07 6.69
C ARG A 50 5.73 -8.95 7.14
N ASP A 51 4.57 -8.85 6.50
CA ASP A 51 3.41 -9.71 6.81
C ASP A 51 3.78 -11.20 6.66
N ILE A 52 4.47 -11.55 5.59
CA ILE A 52 4.89 -12.93 5.34
C ILE A 52 5.86 -13.40 6.42
N THR A 53 6.83 -12.58 6.77
CA THR A 53 7.84 -12.92 7.77
C THR A 53 7.22 -13.08 9.16
N ILE A 54 6.42 -12.11 9.59
CA ILE A 54 5.89 -12.06 10.97
C ILE A 54 4.70 -12.99 11.15
N ARG A 55 3.79 -13.04 10.18
CA ARG A 55 2.52 -13.78 10.34
C ARG A 55 2.55 -15.18 9.78
N ALA A 56 3.56 -15.53 9.00
CA ALA A 56 3.69 -16.88 8.46
C ALA A 56 4.99 -17.54 8.92
N VAL A 57 6.14 -17.02 8.56
CA VAL A 57 7.44 -17.65 8.87
C VAL A 57 7.65 -17.76 10.38
N ALA A 58 7.43 -16.67 11.12
CA ALA A 58 7.59 -16.66 12.58
C ALA A 58 6.62 -17.60 13.29
N GLU A 59 5.45 -17.84 12.70
CA GLU A 59 4.42 -18.74 13.24
C GLU A 59 4.58 -20.20 12.78
N GLY A 60 5.64 -20.49 12.04
CA GLY A 60 5.93 -21.86 11.57
C GLY A 60 5.02 -22.36 10.46
N LYS A 61 4.34 -21.46 9.75
CA LYS A 61 3.46 -21.84 8.65
C LYS A 61 4.25 -22.08 7.37
N ASP A 62 3.81 -23.07 6.60
CA ASP A 62 4.41 -23.35 5.29
C ASP A 62 3.88 -22.35 4.26
N PRO A 63 4.75 -21.52 3.65
CA PRO A 63 4.32 -20.54 2.66
C PRO A 63 3.58 -21.14 1.45
N SER A 64 3.87 -22.37 1.10
CA SER A 64 3.21 -23.05 -0.04
C SER A 64 1.78 -23.47 0.27
N ASN A 65 1.41 -23.55 1.55
CA ASN A 65 0.10 -23.99 2.01
C ASN A 65 -0.68 -22.88 2.74
N CYS A 66 -0.12 -21.68 2.79
CA CYS A 66 -0.74 -20.53 3.44
C CYS A 66 -1.23 -19.54 2.38
N LYS A 67 -2.49 -19.13 2.50
CA LYS A 67 -3.07 -18.16 1.56
C LYS A 67 -2.68 -16.74 1.89
N VAL A 68 -2.58 -15.90 0.87
CA VAL A 68 -2.35 -14.47 1.02
C VAL A 68 -3.38 -13.85 1.95
N SER A 69 -4.65 -14.24 1.83
CA SER A 69 -5.73 -13.74 2.69
C SER A 69 -5.52 -14.02 4.18
N ASP A 70 -4.72 -15.05 4.52
CA ASP A 70 -4.47 -15.40 5.92
C ASP A 70 -3.52 -14.44 6.63
N VAL A 71 -2.68 -13.73 5.86
CA VAL A 71 -1.65 -12.85 6.43
C VAL A 71 -1.75 -11.40 5.98
N MET A 72 -2.55 -11.10 4.96
CA MET A 72 -2.68 -9.73 4.44
C MET A 72 -3.23 -8.77 5.50
N SER A 73 -2.88 -7.50 5.34
CA SER A 73 -3.48 -6.42 6.12
C SER A 73 -4.75 -5.97 5.43
N LYS A 74 -5.83 -5.82 6.19
CA LYS A 74 -7.11 -5.28 5.74
C LYS A 74 -7.18 -3.80 6.12
N GLY A 75 -8.16 -3.08 5.60
CA GLY A 75 -8.34 -1.67 5.96
C GLY A 75 -7.28 -0.76 5.39
N ILE A 76 -6.89 -0.99 4.15
CA ILE A 76 -5.88 -0.21 3.47
C ILE A 76 -6.34 1.23 3.29
N ALA A 77 -5.42 2.18 3.49
CA ALA A 77 -5.65 3.56 3.15
C ALA A 77 -5.73 3.74 1.63
N TRP A 78 -6.71 4.50 1.18
CA TRP A 78 -6.94 4.72 -0.25
C TRP A 78 -7.56 6.09 -0.50
N CYS A 79 -7.41 6.54 -1.73
CA CYS A 79 -8.06 7.76 -2.23
C CYS A 79 -8.63 7.51 -3.62
N PHE A 80 -9.56 8.36 -4.05
CA PHE A 80 -10.03 8.33 -5.44
C PHE A 80 -8.98 8.94 -6.38
N GLU A 81 -8.98 8.51 -7.63
CA GLU A 81 -8.01 8.98 -8.64
C GLU A 81 -8.12 10.47 -8.92
N ASP A 82 -9.27 11.06 -8.71
CA ASP A 82 -9.50 12.50 -8.89
C ASP A 82 -9.29 13.32 -7.61
N SER A 83 -8.87 12.69 -6.53
CA SER A 83 -8.48 13.38 -5.31
C SER A 83 -7.22 14.21 -5.54
N ASP A 84 -7.12 15.34 -4.81
CA ASP A 84 -5.95 16.18 -4.87
C ASP A 84 -4.76 15.53 -4.14
N VAL A 85 -3.55 15.81 -4.61
CA VAL A 85 -2.32 15.31 -3.96
C VAL A 85 -2.21 15.77 -2.50
N GLU A 86 -2.74 16.94 -2.16
CA GLU A 86 -2.76 17.40 -0.77
C GLU A 86 -3.64 16.53 0.11
N GLU A 87 -4.78 16.09 -0.39
CA GLU A 87 -5.66 15.18 0.33
C GLU A 87 -4.98 13.83 0.57
N ALA A 88 -4.29 13.32 -0.43
CA ALA A 88 -3.51 12.08 -0.29
C ALA A 88 -2.44 12.20 0.79
N GLY A 89 -1.74 13.33 0.83
CA GLY A 89 -0.76 13.62 1.88
C GLY A 89 -1.38 13.60 3.27
N ARG A 90 -2.55 14.18 3.43
CA ARG A 90 -3.26 14.18 4.72
C ARG A 90 -3.68 12.78 5.15
N VAL A 91 -4.13 11.96 4.21
CA VAL A 91 -4.47 10.55 4.49
C VAL A 91 -3.23 9.78 4.93
N MET A 92 -2.09 10.00 4.26
CA MET A 92 -0.84 9.38 4.67
C MET A 92 -0.42 9.79 6.08
N GLU A 93 -0.58 11.07 6.44
CA GLU A 93 -0.30 11.58 7.77
C GLU A 93 -1.20 10.93 8.81
N GLU A 94 -2.50 10.93 8.55
CA GLU A 94 -3.51 10.40 9.48
C GLU A 94 -3.33 8.90 9.73
N LYS A 95 -3.04 8.14 8.68
CA LYS A 95 -2.88 6.70 8.76
C LYS A 95 -1.44 6.27 9.01
N GLN A 96 -0.48 7.19 9.00
CA GLN A 96 0.95 6.92 9.14
C GLN A 96 1.45 5.88 8.15
N VAL A 97 1.07 6.03 6.89
CA VAL A 97 1.43 5.14 5.79
C VAL A 97 2.17 5.91 4.70
N ARG A 98 2.99 5.22 3.94
CA ARG A 98 3.81 5.80 2.86
C ARG A 98 3.28 5.50 1.48
N ARG A 99 2.17 4.77 1.38
CA ARG A 99 1.53 4.39 0.13
C ARG A 99 0.03 4.40 0.31
N LEU A 100 -0.65 4.73 -0.78
CA LEU A 100 -2.10 4.67 -0.87
C LEU A 100 -2.50 3.91 -2.11
N ALA A 101 -3.53 3.10 -1.99
CA ALA A 101 -4.22 2.58 -3.16
C ALA A 101 -5.05 3.72 -3.78
N VAL A 102 -5.10 3.75 -5.09
CA VAL A 102 -5.90 4.73 -5.82
C VAL A 102 -7.02 4.00 -6.55
N LEU A 103 -8.25 4.41 -6.28
CA LEU A 103 -9.46 3.77 -6.80
C LEU A 103 -10.20 4.72 -7.75
N ASP A 104 -10.92 4.14 -8.71
CA ASP A 104 -11.86 4.91 -9.52
C ASP A 104 -13.20 5.09 -8.79
N GLN A 105 -14.15 5.74 -9.43
CA GLN A 105 -15.47 6.01 -8.84
C GLN A 105 -16.30 4.74 -8.60
N ASN A 106 -15.95 3.64 -9.26
CA ASN A 106 -16.56 2.33 -9.04
C ASN A 106 -15.81 1.50 -7.98
N LYS A 107 -14.84 2.12 -7.31
CA LYS A 107 -13.98 1.50 -6.28
C LYS A 107 -13.12 0.37 -6.82
N ARG A 108 -12.71 0.46 -8.08
CA ARG A 108 -11.75 -0.45 -8.70
C ARG A 108 -10.34 0.11 -8.55
N LEU A 109 -9.38 -0.76 -8.28
CA LEU A 109 -7.98 -0.35 -8.17
C LEU A 109 -7.46 0.10 -9.54
N VAL A 110 -6.99 1.34 -9.63
CA VAL A 110 -6.45 1.92 -10.86
C VAL A 110 -5.00 2.34 -10.74
N GLY A 111 -4.46 2.43 -9.52
CA GLY A 111 -3.08 2.81 -9.33
C GLY A 111 -2.63 2.75 -7.88
N ILE A 112 -1.36 3.11 -7.68
CA ILE A 112 -0.76 3.30 -6.36
C ILE A 112 0.02 4.60 -6.38
N VAL A 113 -0.03 5.33 -5.29
CA VAL A 113 0.78 6.53 -5.09
C VAL A 113 1.59 6.35 -3.81
N SER A 114 2.86 6.75 -3.86
CA SER A 114 3.76 6.71 -2.71
C SER A 114 4.06 8.11 -2.20
N LEU A 115 4.57 8.19 -0.97
CA LEU A 115 5.09 9.45 -0.43
C LEU A 115 6.19 10.03 -1.33
N GLY A 116 7.05 9.15 -1.90
CA GLY A 116 8.06 9.57 -2.86
C GLY A 116 7.48 10.23 -4.11
N ASP A 117 6.36 9.70 -4.62
CA ASP A 117 5.67 10.30 -5.76
C ASP A 117 5.18 11.70 -5.44
N LEU A 118 4.63 11.91 -4.25
CA LEU A 118 4.20 13.24 -3.79
C LEU A 118 5.39 14.19 -3.68
N ALA A 119 6.52 13.71 -3.16
CA ALA A 119 7.72 14.52 -2.99
C ALA A 119 8.32 14.98 -4.31
N LEU A 120 8.30 14.10 -5.32
CA LEU A 120 8.85 14.42 -6.64
C LEU A 120 7.96 15.37 -7.45
N GLU A 121 6.64 15.24 -7.31
CA GLU A 121 5.68 15.98 -8.13
C GLU A 121 5.07 17.19 -7.42
N SER A 122 5.19 17.28 -6.10
CA SER A 122 4.68 18.41 -5.34
C SER A 122 5.65 19.59 -5.43
N GLU A 123 5.12 20.79 -5.72
CA GLU A 123 5.88 22.03 -5.67
C GLU A 123 5.94 22.61 -4.25
N ASP A 124 5.16 22.08 -3.33
CA ASP A 124 5.11 22.52 -1.94
C ASP A 124 6.02 21.67 -1.06
N GLU A 125 7.28 22.11 -0.91
CA GLU A 125 8.28 21.43 -0.10
C GLU A 125 7.92 21.40 1.38
N ASP A 126 7.27 22.43 1.89
CA ASP A 126 6.86 22.49 3.29
C ASP A 126 5.78 21.46 3.58
N PHE A 127 4.82 21.32 2.68
CA PHE A 127 3.78 20.32 2.79
C PHE A 127 4.38 18.89 2.73
N THR A 128 5.28 18.64 1.78
CA THR A 128 5.94 17.35 1.62
C THR A 128 6.78 17.00 2.86
N GLY A 129 7.52 17.99 3.38
CA GLY A 129 8.30 17.82 4.60
C GLY A 129 7.44 17.49 5.81
N GLU A 130 6.30 18.16 5.95
CA GLU A 130 5.35 17.91 7.03
C GLU A 130 4.78 16.51 6.96
N VAL A 131 4.36 16.06 5.77
CA VAL A 131 3.84 14.70 5.57
C VAL A 131 4.91 13.66 5.94
N LEU A 132 6.14 13.85 5.47
CA LEU A 132 7.25 12.94 5.76
C LEU A 132 7.50 12.85 7.27
N GLU A 133 7.53 13.98 7.96
CA GLU A 133 7.74 14.03 9.40
C GLU A 133 6.66 13.25 10.14
N ARG A 134 5.39 13.51 9.83
CA ARG A 134 4.26 12.84 10.49
C ARG A 134 4.18 11.36 10.20
N VAL A 135 4.42 10.96 8.97
CA VAL A 135 4.44 9.55 8.58
C VAL A 135 5.57 8.80 9.30
N SER A 136 6.68 9.48 9.58
CA SER A 136 7.86 8.89 10.20
C SER A 136 7.80 8.87 11.73
N GLU A 137 6.80 9.48 12.36
CA GLU A 137 6.63 9.42 13.82
C GLU A 137 6.44 7.98 14.27
N PRO A 138 7.11 7.55 15.36
CA PRO A 138 6.92 6.21 15.88
C PRO A 138 5.48 6.00 16.37
N ALA A 139 4.84 4.92 15.92
CA ALA A 139 3.45 4.60 16.30
C ALA A 139 3.30 4.42 17.82
N GLY A 140 4.36 3.92 18.50
CA GLY A 140 4.35 3.70 19.94
C GLY A 140 4.26 4.96 20.78
N THR A 141 4.61 6.13 20.23
CA THR A 141 4.54 7.39 20.98
C THR A 141 3.12 7.87 21.20
N THR A 142 2.19 7.45 20.35
CA THR A 142 0.78 7.83 20.47
C THR A 142 -0.01 6.88 21.34
N ASN A 143 0.52 5.71 21.61
CA ASN A 143 -0.13 4.63 22.38
C ASN A 143 0.50 4.41 23.76
N ALA A 144 1.40 5.26 24.12
CA ALA A 144 2.08 5.15 25.41
C ALA A 144 1.17 5.49 26.59
#